data_32be6f3215195188a96c88b4e3e44828
#
_entry.id   32be6f3215195188a96c88b4e3e44828
#
_cell.length_a   1.000
_cell.length_b   1.000
_cell.length_c   1.000
_cell.angle_alpha   90.00
_cell.angle_beta   90.00
_cell.angle_gamma   90.00
#
_symmetry.space_group_name_H-M   'P 1'
#
loop_
_entity.id
_entity.type
_entity.pdbx_description
1 polymer ?
#
loop_
_entity_poly.entity_id
_entity_poly.type
_entity_poly.pdbx_seq_one_letter_code
_entity_poly.pdbx_strand_id
1 'polypeptide(L)'
;MSDIKETFDESEYDYDKITGGEEGGMSISSDLIRGHINTIILRSLYDGDKYGYDILSEIESKTGGLYSIKQPTLYSALKRLESLRYVASYYGEFSNGGRRKYFRLTDEGKEFVKKSLSEWEYSRTIIDSLIADGDKHFDFSFITEKQKELENIKRNLT
;
A
#
# COMPACT_ATOMS: atom_id res chain seq x y z
N MET A 1 31.48 5.91 -18.48
CA MET A 1 30.25 5.87 -17.72
C MET A 1 29.17 5.36 -18.63
N SER A 2 28.85 4.10 -18.51
CA SER A 2 27.76 3.49 -19.27
C SER A 2 26.46 3.71 -18.51
N ASP A 3 25.59 4.55 -19.07
CA ASP A 3 24.22 4.67 -18.65
C ASP A 3 23.52 3.33 -18.91
N ILE A 4 23.38 2.53 -17.87
CA ILE A 4 22.45 1.40 -17.90
C ILE A 4 21.08 2.03 -17.75
N LYS A 5 20.49 2.39 -18.88
CA LYS A 5 19.03 2.56 -18.97
C LYS A 5 18.45 1.16 -18.86
N GLU A 6 18.19 0.71 -17.65
CA GLU A 6 17.21 -0.34 -17.44
C GLU A 6 15.86 0.25 -17.82
N THR A 7 15.47 0.02 -19.05
CA THR A 7 14.09 0.20 -19.50
C THR A 7 13.28 -0.91 -18.84
N PHE A 8 12.64 -0.57 -17.73
CA PHE A 8 11.61 -1.40 -17.16
C PHE A 8 10.43 -1.42 -18.13
N ASP A 9 10.23 -2.56 -18.76
CA ASP A 9 9.04 -2.82 -19.57
C ASP A 9 7.87 -3.07 -18.62
N GLU A 10 6.96 -2.11 -18.53
CA GLU A 10 5.74 -2.22 -17.70
C GLU A 10 4.76 -3.29 -18.23
N SER A 11 4.99 -3.85 -19.41
CA SER A 11 4.09 -4.81 -20.05
C SER A 11 4.28 -6.25 -19.56
N GLU A 12 5.37 -6.55 -18.83
CA GLU A 12 5.68 -7.92 -18.39
C GLU A 12 5.27 -8.21 -16.93
N TYR A 13 4.64 -7.24 -16.25
CA TYR A 13 4.09 -7.48 -14.93
C TYR A 13 2.66 -8.03 -15.02
N ASP A 14 2.59 -9.35 -15.13
CA ASP A 14 1.35 -10.09 -14.96
C ASP A 14 0.91 -9.99 -13.49
N TYR A 15 0.10 -8.99 -13.20
CA TYR A 15 -0.46 -8.73 -11.87
C TYR A 15 -1.30 -9.90 -11.35
N ASP A 16 -1.80 -10.76 -12.23
CA ASP A 16 -2.60 -11.93 -11.86
C ASP A 16 -1.78 -13.06 -11.25
N LYS A 17 -0.46 -13.10 -11.51
CA LYS A 17 0.44 -14.07 -10.86
C LYS A 17 0.85 -13.72 -9.44
N ILE A 18 0.54 -12.50 -8.99
CA ILE A 18 0.92 -12.02 -7.66
C ILE A 18 -0.06 -12.46 -6.58
N THR A 19 -1.26 -12.88 -6.98
CA THR A 19 -2.29 -13.42 -6.08
C THR A 19 -2.34 -14.94 -6.05
N GLY A 20 -1.22 -15.60 -6.30
CA GLY A 20 -1.06 -17.05 -6.08
C GLY A 20 -1.07 -17.38 -4.60
N GLY A 21 -2.17 -17.14 -3.94
CA GLY A 21 -2.48 -17.60 -2.60
C GLY A 21 -3.39 -18.80 -2.71
N GLU A 22 -2.82 -19.96 -2.50
CA GLU A 22 -3.58 -21.16 -2.26
C GLU A 22 -4.42 -21.01 -0.99
N GLU A 23 -5.67 -21.47 -1.09
CA GLU A 23 -6.60 -21.84 -0.03
C GLU A 23 -7.25 -20.72 0.79
N GLY A 24 -8.47 -20.37 0.39
CA GLY A 24 -9.58 -20.02 1.28
C GLY A 24 -9.58 -18.66 1.98
N GLY A 25 -8.56 -17.84 1.80
CA GLY A 25 -8.51 -16.48 2.31
C GLY A 25 -8.99 -15.46 1.28
N MET A 26 -9.92 -14.60 1.66
CA MET A 26 -10.34 -13.49 0.82
C MET A 26 -9.21 -12.44 0.81
N SER A 27 -8.41 -12.41 -0.27
CA SER A 27 -7.42 -11.36 -0.49
C SER A 27 -8.10 -10.15 -1.14
N ILE A 28 -7.53 -8.96 -0.89
CA ILE A 28 -8.02 -7.77 -1.59
C ILE A 28 -7.70 -7.87 -3.08
N SER A 29 -8.67 -7.54 -3.93
CA SER A 29 -8.49 -7.50 -5.38
C SER A 29 -7.38 -6.51 -5.76
N SER A 30 -6.52 -6.91 -6.69
CA SER A 30 -5.47 -6.04 -7.22
C SER A 30 -6.04 -4.78 -7.87
N ASP A 31 -7.22 -4.85 -8.46
CA ASP A 31 -7.89 -3.69 -9.05
C ASP A 31 -8.34 -2.68 -7.99
N LEU A 32 -8.82 -3.16 -6.86
CA LEU A 32 -9.23 -2.30 -5.75
C LEU A 32 -8.04 -1.60 -5.09
N ILE A 33 -6.93 -2.30 -4.89
CA ILE A 33 -5.78 -1.76 -4.17
C ILE A 33 -4.89 -0.88 -5.05
N ARG A 34 -4.86 -1.11 -6.36
CA ARG A 34 -3.95 -0.44 -7.32
C ARG A 34 -4.00 1.09 -7.20
N GLY A 35 -5.18 1.66 -7.12
CA GLY A 35 -5.38 3.10 -6.97
C GLY A 35 -4.93 3.68 -5.63
N HIS A 36 -4.61 2.83 -4.66
CA HIS A 36 -4.29 3.24 -3.28
C HIS A 36 -2.84 2.98 -2.89
N ILE A 37 -2.06 2.26 -3.71
CA ILE A 37 -0.67 1.86 -3.38
C ILE A 37 0.18 3.06 -3.04
N ASN A 38 0.14 4.13 -3.83
CA ASN A 38 0.90 5.34 -3.58
C ASN A 38 0.53 5.98 -2.24
N THR A 39 -0.76 6.09 -1.95
CA THR A 39 -1.25 6.65 -0.68
C THR A 39 -0.84 5.78 0.50
N ILE A 40 -0.90 4.45 0.36
CA ILE A 40 -0.47 3.49 1.40
C ILE A 40 1.01 3.67 1.71
N ILE A 41 1.87 3.74 0.69
CA ILE A 41 3.32 3.93 0.85
C ILE A 41 3.61 5.28 1.50
N LEU A 42 3.01 6.36 1.00
CA LEU A 42 3.22 7.70 1.55
C LEU A 42 2.70 7.81 2.98
N ARG A 43 1.58 7.17 3.29
CA ARG A 43 1.04 7.14 4.65
C ARG A 43 1.99 6.45 5.63
N SER A 44 2.67 5.41 5.21
CA SER A 44 3.67 4.73 6.05
C SER A 44 4.85 5.63 6.43
N LEU A 45 5.15 6.64 5.62
CA LEU A 45 6.22 7.61 5.85
C LEU A 45 5.74 8.85 6.64
N TYR A 46 4.46 8.96 6.93
CA TYR A 46 3.89 10.15 7.58
C TYR A 46 4.40 10.36 9.00
N ASP A 47 4.64 9.27 9.70
CA ASP A 47 5.07 9.28 11.10
C ASP A 47 6.59 9.26 11.28
N GLY A 48 7.35 9.17 10.19
CA GLY A 48 8.82 9.19 10.22
C GLY A 48 9.46 8.57 8.99
N ASP A 49 10.74 8.84 8.84
CA ASP A 49 11.55 8.30 7.76
C ASP A 49 11.74 6.79 7.94
N LYS A 50 11.73 6.04 6.83
CA LYS A 50 11.87 4.59 6.83
C LYS A 50 12.72 4.13 5.66
N TYR A 51 13.42 3.02 5.82
CA TYR A 51 14.01 2.32 4.68
C TYR A 51 13.01 1.29 4.12
N GLY A 52 13.25 0.82 2.89
CA GLY A 52 12.26 0.03 2.14
C GLY A 52 11.74 -1.19 2.88
N TYR A 53 12.61 -1.93 3.58
CA TYR A 53 12.19 -3.10 4.35
C TYR A 53 11.19 -2.76 5.47
N ASP A 54 11.39 -1.66 6.16
CA ASP A 54 10.47 -1.21 7.22
C ASP A 54 9.09 -0.87 6.66
N ILE A 55 9.06 -0.26 5.47
CA ILE A 55 7.80 0.04 4.79
C ILE A 55 7.04 -1.26 4.46
N LEU A 56 7.74 -2.24 3.88
CA LEU A 56 7.14 -3.55 3.55
C LEU A 56 6.61 -4.26 4.81
N SER A 57 7.44 -4.31 5.84
CA SER A 57 7.12 -4.98 7.10
C SER A 57 5.93 -4.33 7.81
N GLU A 58 5.87 -3.00 7.81
CA GLU A 58 4.76 -2.25 8.41
C GLU A 58 3.44 -2.50 7.68
N ILE A 59 3.45 -2.47 6.35
CA ILE A 59 2.24 -2.70 5.54
C ILE A 59 1.70 -4.11 5.78
N GLU A 60 2.58 -5.11 5.78
CA GLU A 60 2.18 -6.48 6.06
C GLU A 60 1.66 -6.66 7.48
N SER A 61 2.35 -6.14 8.47
CA SER A 61 1.96 -6.26 9.88
C SER A 61 0.65 -5.55 10.20
N LYS A 62 0.40 -4.39 9.62
CA LYS A 62 -0.87 -3.65 9.80
C LYS A 62 -2.10 -4.40 9.34
N THR A 63 -1.95 -5.31 8.41
CA THR A 63 -3.05 -6.13 7.90
C THR A 63 -3.03 -7.56 8.44
N GLY A 64 -2.12 -7.86 9.37
CA GLY A 64 -1.96 -9.23 9.87
C GLY A 64 -1.60 -10.24 8.77
N GLY A 65 -0.85 -9.78 7.74
CA GLY A 65 -0.45 -10.59 6.61
C GLY A 65 -1.51 -10.73 5.51
N LEU A 66 -2.67 -10.08 5.62
CA LEU A 66 -3.71 -10.12 4.58
C LEU A 66 -3.34 -9.35 3.31
N TYR A 67 -2.43 -8.42 3.41
CA TYR A 67 -1.88 -7.69 2.29
C TYR A 67 -0.38 -7.48 2.46
N SER A 68 0.34 -7.65 1.38
CA SER A 68 1.77 -7.36 1.30
C SER A 68 2.11 -6.76 -0.07
N ILE A 69 3.15 -5.95 -0.11
CA ILE A 69 3.69 -5.41 -1.35
C ILE A 69 5.01 -6.12 -1.63
N LYS A 70 5.22 -6.55 -2.88
CA LYS A 70 6.50 -7.12 -3.29
C LYS A 70 7.57 -6.03 -3.36
N GLN A 71 8.79 -6.39 -3.00
CA GLN A 71 9.93 -5.46 -2.99
C GLN A 71 10.12 -4.69 -4.30
N PRO A 72 10.09 -5.32 -5.50
CA PRO A 72 10.22 -4.58 -6.76
C PRO A 72 9.10 -3.56 -6.97
N THR A 73 7.88 -3.90 -6.60
CA THR A 73 6.71 -3.00 -6.69
C THR A 73 6.89 -1.78 -5.79
N LEU A 74 7.34 -1.99 -4.55
CA LEU A 74 7.63 -0.89 -3.63
C LEU A 74 8.69 0.06 -4.19
N TYR A 75 9.83 -0.46 -4.61
CA TYR A 75 10.92 0.39 -5.11
C TYR A 75 10.57 1.10 -6.41
N SER A 76 9.80 0.48 -7.30
CA SER A 76 9.26 1.12 -8.49
C SER A 76 8.33 2.28 -8.12
N ALA A 77 7.44 2.08 -7.18
CA ALA A 77 6.55 3.13 -6.69
C ALA A 77 7.31 4.26 -6.00
N LEU A 78 8.29 3.95 -5.14
CA LEU A 78 9.12 4.95 -4.47
C LEU A 78 9.91 5.81 -5.46
N LYS A 79 10.47 5.20 -6.50
CA LYS A 79 11.16 5.93 -7.56
C LYS A 79 10.24 6.92 -8.27
N ARG A 80 9.02 6.51 -8.59
CA ARG A 80 8.01 7.38 -9.19
C ARG A 80 7.59 8.50 -8.25
N LEU A 81 7.36 8.20 -6.97
CA LEU A 81 6.98 9.17 -5.96
C LEU A 81 8.09 10.19 -5.69
N GLU A 82 9.34 9.77 -5.77
CA GLU A 82 10.50 10.67 -5.70
C GLU A 82 10.57 11.60 -6.91
N SER A 83 10.29 11.10 -8.12
CA SER A 83 10.19 11.92 -9.34
C SER A 83 9.07 12.96 -9.26
N LEU A 84 7.97 12.63 -8.59
CA LEU A 84 6.86 13.54 -8.32
C LEU A 84 7.14 14.50 -7.15
N ARG A 85 8.28 14.39 -6.49
CA ARG A 85 8.69 15.18 -5.33
C ARG A 85 7.83 14.98 -4.07
N TYR A 86 7.11 13.88 -3.98
CA TYR A 86 6.37 13.51 -2.77
C TYR A 86 7.23 12.82 -1.74
N VAL A 87 8.34 12.24 -2.20
CA VAL A 87 9.33 11.54 -1.39
C VAL A 87 10.70 12.06 -1.74
N ALA A 88 11.56 12.20 -0.73
CA ALA A 88 12.99 12.40 -0.87
C ALA A 88 13.72 11.19 -0.29
N SER A 89 14.88 10.87 -0.80
CA SER A 89 15.71 9.77 -0.31
C SER A 89 17.08 10.24 0.13
N TYR A 90 17.67 9.55 1.08
CA TYR A 90 19.01 9.77 1.57
C TYR A 90 19.61 8.48 2.09
N TYR A 91 20.92 8.41 2.15
CA TYR A 91 21.62 7.26 2.73
C TYR A 91 21.87 7.51 4.22
N GLY A 92 21.53 6.53 5.04
CA GLY A 92 21.84 6.52 6.45
C GLY A 92 23.31 6.21 6.72
N GLU A 93 23.66 6.11 8.01
CA GLU A 93 25.00 5.77 8.44
C GLU A 93 25.40 4.36 7.97
N PHE A 94 26.71 4.14 7.87
CA PHE A 94 27.27 2.86 7.48
C PHE A 94 26.99 1.81 8.56
N SER A 95 26.36 0.69 8.17
CA SER A 95 26.12 -0.46 9.04
C SER A 95 26.67 -1.73 8.39
N ASN A 96 26.66 -2.87 9.09
CA ASN A 96 27.25 -4.14 8.67
C ASN A 96 26.80 -4.68 7.29
N GLY A 97 25.78 -4.12 6.69
CA GLY A 97 25.28 -4.45 5.36
C GLY A 97 25.46 -3.34 4.33
N GLY A 98 26.26 -2.30 4.63
CA GLY A 98 26.41 -1.10 3.82
C GLY A 98 25.44 0.00 4.24
N ARG A 99 25.34 1.04 3.42
CA ARG A 99 24.43 2.15 3.69
C ARG A 99 23.01 1.78 3.30
N ARG A 100 22.06 2.03 4.20
CA ARG A 100 20.63 1.88 3.92
C ARG A 100 20.07 3.17 3.33
N LYS A 101 19.27 3.02 2.29
CA LYS A 101 18.55 4.15 1.70
C LYS A 101 17.25 4.37 2.46
N TYR A 102 17.13 5.54 3.06
CA TYR A 102 15.93 6.01 3.74
C TYR A 102 15.08 6.86 2.82
N PHE A 103 13.79 6.83 3.05
CA PHE A 103 12.81 7.63 2.36
C PHE A 103 12.10 8.54 3.34
N ARG A 104 11.90 9.77 2.95
CA ARG A 104 11.25 10.81 3.72
C ARG A 104 10.10 11.40 2.95
N LEU A 105 8.99 11.62 3.64
CA LEU A 105 7.85 12.34 3.08
C LEU A 105 8.16 13.84 3.02
N THR A 106 8.01 14.44 1.86
CA THR A 106 8.14 15.89 1.68
C THR A 106 6.88 16.62 2.14
N ASP A 107 6.93 17.95 2.24
CA ASP A 107 5.73 18.74 2.56
C ASP A 107 4.65 18.59 1.49
N GLU A 108 5.04 18.55 0.23
CA GLU A 108 4.14 18.25 -0.90
C GLU A 108 3.53 16.85 -0.77
N GLY A 109 4.35 15.87 -0.35
CA GLY A 109 3.88 14.51 -0.08
C GLY A 109 2.86 14.45 1.05
N LYS A 110 3.06 15.22 2.12
CA LYS A 110 2.09 15.32 3.23
C LYS A 110 0.75 15.88 2.77
N GLU A 111 0.77 16.92 1.98
CA GLU A 111 -0.45 17.50 1.41
C GLU A 111 -1.16 16.51 0.47
N PHE A 112 -0.40 15.77 -0.34
CA PHE A 112 -0.94 14.72 -1.19
C PHE A 112 -1.62 13.61 -0.37
N VAL A 113 -1.01 13.17 0.73
CA VAL A 113 -1.62 12.17 1.64
C VAL A 113 -2.94 12.67 2.19
N LYS A 114 -2.98 13.89 2.71
CA LYS A 114 -4.20 14.49 3.27
C LYS A 114 -5.32 14.53 2.23
N LYS A 115 -5.01 14.98 1.03
CA LYS A 115 -5.97 15.03 -0.08
C LYS A 115 -6.46 13.63 -0.44
N SER A 116 -5.56 12.68 -0.58
CA SER A 116 -5.89 11.29 -0.93
C SER A 116 -6.75 10.61 0.12
N LEU A 117 -6.50 10.88 1.41
CA LEU A 117 -7.33 10.37 2.50
C LEU A 117 -8.75 10.96 2.46
N SER A 118 -8.89 12.24 2.17
CA SER A 118 -10.19 12.88 2.01
C SER A 118 -10.96 12.32 0.81
N GLU A 119 -10.28 12.14 -0.30
CA GLU A 119 -10.87 11.53 -1.51
C GLU A 119 -11.30 10.08 -1.26
N TRP A 120 -10.50 9.33 -0.53
CA TRP A 120 -10.84 7.96 -0.14
C TRP A 120 -12.09 7.91 0.73
N GLU A 121 -12.15 8.72 1.77
CA GLU A 121 -13.30 8.77 2.68
C GLU A 121 -14.59 9.17 1.94
N TYR A 122 -14.49 10.16 1.07
CA TYR A 122 -15.61 10.59 0.23
C TYR A 122 -16.05 9.50 -0.73
N SER A 123 -15.11 8.89 -1.45
CA SER A 123 -15.41 7.82 -2.41
C SER A 123 -15.99 6.59 -1.72
N ARG A 124 -15.45 6.20 -0.59
CA ARG A 124 -15.96 5.09 0.21
C ARG A 124 -17.42 5.32 0.62
N THR A 125 -17.73 6.51 1.11
CA THR A 125 -19.08 6.87 1.52
C THR A 125 -20.07 6.78 0.35
N ILE A 126 -19.68 7.26 -0.83
CA ILE A 126 -20.52 7.17 -2.03
C ILE A 126 -20.70 5.71 -2.46
N ILE A 127 -19.61 4.95 -2.53
CA ILE A 127 -19.65 3.54 -2.94
C ILE A 127 -20.50 2.73 -1.95
N ASP A 128 -20.31 2.94 -0.65
CA ASP A 128 -21.12 2.30 0.38
C ASP A 128 -22.61 2.61 0.19
N SER A 129 -22.96 3.86 -0.11
CA SER A 129 -24.34 4.27 -0.37
C SER A 129 -24.96 3.59 -1.60
N LEU A 130 -24.13 3.30 -2.61
CA LEU A 130 -24.61 2.69 -3.85
C LEU A 130 -24.67 1.17 -3.79
N ILE A 131 -23.80 0.52 -3.03
CA ILE A 131 -23.65 -0.93 -3.00
C ILE A 131 -24.25 -1.53 -1.72
N ALA A 132 -23.97 -0.92 -0.57
CA ALA A 132 -24.29 -1.46 0.74
C ALA A 132 -25.64 -0.94 1.28
N ASP A 133 -26.34 -0.10 0.54
CA ASP A 133 -27.58 0.54 0.99
C ASP A 133 -28.71 -0.47 1.09
N GLY A 134 -28.80 -1.07 2.29
CA GLY A 134 -30.02 -1.61 2.85
C GLY A 134 -30.78 -2.66 2.05
N ASP A 135 -30.20 -3.24 1.02
CA ASP A 135 -30.88 -4.28 0.28
C ASP A 135 -30.93 -5.57 1.11
N LYS A 136 -32.09 -5.76 1.74
CA LYS A 136 -32.40 -6.94 2.56
C LYS A 136 -32.40 -8.26 1.78
N HIS A 137 -32.18 -8.20 0.47
CA HIS A 137 -32.15 -9.37 -0.42
C HIS A 137 -30.77 -10.02 -0.54
N PHE A 138 -29.70 -9.36 -0.10
CA PHE A 138 -28.37 -9.96 -0.10
C PHE A 138 -28.10 -10.74 1.18
N ASP A 139 -27.66 -11.97 1.02
CA ASP A 139 -27.13 -12.77 2.12
C ASP A 139 -25.66 -12.41 2.37
N PHE A 140 -25.42 -11.64 3.41
CA PHE A 140 -24.07 -11.24 3.83
C PHE A 140 -23.44 -12.19 4.86
N SER A 141 -24.00 -13.38 5.08
CA SER A 141 -23.50 -14.30 6.10
C SER A 141 -22.02 -14.65 5.92
N PHE A 142 -21.57 -14.79 4.68
CA PHE A 142 -20.16 -15.06 4.38
C PHE A 142 -19.22 -13.87 4.68
N ILE A 143 -19.75 -12.64 4.71
CA ILE A 143 -18.98 -11.44 5.06
C ILE A 143 -18.80 -11.34 6.57
N THR A 144 -19.75 -11.86 7.34
CA THR A 144 -19.78 -11.70 8.80
C THR A 144 -18.56 -12.32 9.48
N GLU A 145 -18.08 -13.47 9.01
CA GLU A 145 -16.88 -14.10 9.54
C GLU A 145 -15.62 -13.27 9.21
N LYS A 146 -15.53 -12.78 7.98
CA LYS A 146 -14.41 -11.92 7.57
C LYS A 146 -14.45 -10.54 8.22
N GLN A 147 -15.64 -10.02 8.49
CA GLN A 147 -15.78 -8.78 9.26
C GLN A 147 -15.26 -8.93 10.70
N LYS A 148 -15.50 -10.06 11.35
CA LYS A 148 -14.94 -10.34 12.67
C LYS A 148 -13.41 -10.37 12.65
N GLU A 149 -12.82 -10.96 11.62
CA GLU A 149 -11.38 -10.98 11.42
C GLU A 149 -10.82 -9.57 11.23
N LEU A 150 -11.47 -8.75 10.41
CA LEU A 150 -11.12 -7.34 10.18
C LEU A 150 -11.30 -6.49 11.44
N GLU A 151 -12.33 -6.72 12.23
CA GLU A 151 -12.53 -6.03 13.51
C GLU A 151 -11.43 -6.40 14.52
N ASN A 152 -10.99 -7.64 14.53
CA ASN A 152 -9.86 -8.07 15.34
C ASN A 152 -8.55 -7.38 14.91
N ILE A 153 -8.32 -7.27 13.62
CA ILE A 153 -7.19 -6.52 13.06
C ILE A 153 -7.27 -5.05 13.51
N LYS A 154 -8.41 -4.41 13.37
CA LYS A 154 -8.61 -3.01 13.82
C LYS A 154 -8.36 -2.82 15.31
N ARG A 155 -8.77 -3.77 16.16
CA ARG A 155 -8.51 -3.71 17.62
C ARG A 155 -7.03 -3.81 17.95
N ASN A 156 -6.28 -4.58 17.16
CA ASN A 156 -4.83 -4.73 17.37
C ASN A 156 -4.03 -3.53 16.84
N LEU A 157 -4.68 -2.62 16.10
CA LEU A 157 -4.07 -1.40 15.56
C LEU A 157 -4.28 -0.16 16.46
N THR A 158 -5.07 -0.29 17.50
CA THR A 158 -5.27 0.76 18.51
C THR A 158 -4.48 0.45 19.79
#